data_c6245585236badfc6c491c4dfb740b69
#
_entry.id   c6245585236badfc6c491c4dfb740b69
#
_cell.length_a   1.000
_cell.length_b   1.000
_cell.length_c   1.000
_cell.angle_alpha   90.00
_cell.angle_beta   90.00
_cell.angle_gamma   90.00
#
_symmetry.space_group_name_H-M   'P 1'
#
loop_
_entity.id
_entity.type
_entity.pdbx_description
1 polymer ?
#
loop_
_entity_poly.entity_id
_entity_poly.type
_entity_poly.pdbx_seq_one_letter_code
_entity_poly.pdbx_strand_id
1 'polypeptide(L)'
;MRIVEIRERTLAIASPIANAYIDFSKMTLSLVAVITDVIRDGKPVVGYGFNSNGRYGQGALMRERFIPRVMAAERGSLLNAAGDNLDPHRIWATMFQNEKPGGHGERSVAIRTIDKAVWDATAKIAG
;
A
#
# COMPACT_ATOMS: atom_id res chain seq x y z
N MET A 1 -10.56 -7.45 14.57
CA MET A 1 -10.45 -6.76 13.27
C MET A 1 -9.30 -7.35 12.44
N ARG A 2 -9.32 -7.18 11.14
CA ARG A 2 -8.26 -7.64 10.23
C ARG A 2 -8.31 -6.92 8.89
N ILE A 3 -7.20 -6.99 8.17
CA ILE A 3 -7.18 -6.71 6.73
C ILE A 3 -7.80 -7.93 6.03
N VAL A 4 -8.84 -7.70 5.25
CA VAL A 4 -9.54 -8.75 4.48
C VAL A 4 -8.86 -8.95 3.14
N GLU A 5 -8.45 -7.85 2.51
CA GLU A 5 -7.83 -7.85 1.19
C GLU A 5 -7.00 -6.58 0.97
N ILE A 6 -5.96 -6.69 0.20
CA ILE A 6 -5.23 -5.54 -0.34
C ILE A 6 -5.23 -5.68 -1.85
N ARG A 7 -5.78 -4.69 -2.55
CA ARG A 7 -5.82 -4.61 -4.01
C ARG A 7 -4.87 -3.56 -4.53
N GLU A 8 -4.20 -3.86 -5.61
CA GLU A 8 -3.41 -2.92 -6.37
C GLU A 8 -3.90 -2.88 -7.81
N ARG A 9 -3.98 -1.69 -8.39
CA ARG A 9 -4.27 -1.50 -9.79
C ARG A 9 -3.31 -0.51 -10.41
N THR A 10 -2.61 -0.94 -11.45
CA THR A 10 -1.70 -0.11 -12.23
C THR A 10 -2.41 0.45 -13.45
N LEU A 11 -2.37 1.76 -13.62
CA LEU A 11 -3.03 2.49 -14.70
C LEU A 11 -2.01 3.35 -15.46
N ALA A 12 -2.19 3.47 -16.77
CA ALA A 12 -1.42 4.43 -17.55
C ALA A 12 -1.86 5.86 -17.23
N ILE A 13 -0.91 6.80 -17.26
CA ILE A 13 -1.17 8.22 -17.05
C ILE A 13 -1.23 8.92 -18.41
N ALA A 14 -2.31 9.64 -18.67
CA ALA A 14 -2.41 10.56 -19.79
C ALA A 14 -2.00 11.98 -19.30
N SER A 15 -0.73 12.31 -19.48
CA SER A 15 -0.19 13.62 -19.06
C SER A 15 0.60 14.26 -20.18
N PRO A 16 0.38 15.57 -20.47
CA PRO A 16 1.19 16.30 -21.45
C PRO A 16 2.50 16.83 -20.86
N ILE A 17 2.77 16.59 -19.59
CA ILE A 17 3.95 17.13 -18.90
C ILE A 17 5.19 16.31 -19.25
N ALA A 18 6.23 17.00 -19.68
CA ALA A 18 7.53 16.40 -19.98
C ALA A 18 8.64 17.42 -19.73
N ASN A 19 9.85 16.92 -19.49
CA ASN A 19 11.08 17.70 -19.47
C ASN A 19 12.19 16.97 -20.25
N ALA A 20 13.44 17.42 -20.13
CA ALA A 20 14.57 16.85 -20.88
C ALA A 20 14.83 15.36 -20.54
N TYR A 21 14.41 14.89 -19.38
CA TYR A 21 14.68 13.53 -18.88
C TYR A 21 13.43 12.67 -18.75
N ILE A 22 12.28 13.28 -18.45
CA ILE A 22 11.07 12.57 -18.03
C ILE A 22 9.89 13.01 -18.89
N ASP A 23 9.22 12.03 -19.48
CA ASP A 23 7.93 12.18 -20.12
C ASP A 23 6.88 11.48 -19.23
N PHE A 24 6.02 12.24 -18.57
CA PHE A 24 5.03 11.72 -17.65
C PHE A 24 3.95 10.87 -18.35
N SER A 25 3.78 11.01 -19.66
CA SER A 25 2.88 10.14 -20.43
C SER A 25 3.37 8.68 -20.50
N LYS A 26 4.64 8.43 -20.18
CA LYS A 26 5.24 7.09 -20.11
C LYS A 26 5.20 6.48 -18.73
N MET A 27 4.65 7.19 -17.75
CA MET A 27 4.54 6.71 -16.38
C MET A 27 3.21 6.03 -16.12
N THR A 28 3.13 5.35 -14.99
CA THR A 28 1.93 4.70 -14.51
C THR A 28 1.54 5.24 -13.14
N LEU A 29 0.27 5.08 -12.81
CA LEU A 29 -0.29 5.29 -11.49
C LEU A 29 -0.62 3.92 -10.90
N SER A 30 -0.16 3.64 -9.69
CA SER A 30 -0.64 2.50 -8.91
C SER A 30 -1.60 2.99 -7.84
N LEU A 31 -2.79 2.42 -7.81
CA LEU A 31 -3.79 2.60 -6.75
C LEU A 31 -3.78 1.38 -5.84
N VAL A 32 -3.78 1.61 -4.54
CA VAL A 32 -3.87 0.55 -3.53
C VAL A 32 -5.10 0.80 -2.66
N ALA A 33 -5.86 -0.26 -2.41
CA ALA A 33 -6.96 -0.28 -1.46
C ALA A 33 -6.68 -1.34 -0.39
N VAL A 34 -6.64 -0.93 0.87
CA VAL A 34 -6.59 -1.82 2.04
C VAL A 34 -8.00 -1.95 2.58
N ILE A 35 -8.59 -3.12 2.43
CA ILE A 35 -9.97 -3.42 2.81
C ILE A 35 -9.95 -4.13 4.16
N THR A 36 -10.70 -3.59 5.12
CA THR A 36 -10.80 -4.15 6.47
C THR A 36 -12.18 -4.77 6.72
N ASP A 37 -12.29 -5.57 7.77
CA ASP A 37 -13.59 -6.09 8.26
C ASP A 37 -14.30 -5.13 9.23
N VAL A 38 -13.75 -3.94 9.46
CA VAL A 38 -14.42 -2.90 10.26
C VAL A 38 -15.52 -2.26 9.41
N ILE A 39 -16.74 -2.26 9.96
CA ILE A 39 -17.91 -1.71 9.26
C ILE A 39 -18.27 -0.34 9.84
N ARG A 40 -18.41 0.64 8.97
CA ARG A 40 -18.94 1.98 9.27
C ARG A 40 -20.02 2.32 8.26
N ASP A 41 -21.16 2.78 8.72
CA ASP A 41 -22.31 3.14 7.88
C ASP A 41 -22.70 2.02 6.89
N GLY A 42 -22.65 0.78 7.35
CA GLY A 42 -22.99 -0.39 6.55
C GLY A 42 -21.95 -0.81 5.49
N LYS A 43 -20.76 -0.19 5.50
CA LYS A 43 -19.70 -0.46 4.53
C LYS A 43 -18.38 -0.78 5.22
N PRO A 44 -17.53 -1.63 4.62
CA PRO A 44 -16.19 -1.85 5.15
C PRO A 44 -15.38 -0.57 5.08
N VAL A 45 -14.57 -0.32 6.09
CA VAL A 45 -13.56 0.74 6.07
C VAL A 45 -12.46 0.34 5.11
N VAL A 46 -12.19 1.22 4.14
CA VAL A 46 -11.17 1.02 3.12
C VAL A 46 -10.19 2.19 3.15
N GLY A 47 -8.91 1.88 3.27
CA GLY A 47 -7.84 2.86 3.12
C GLY A 47 -7.30 2.87 1.71
N TYR A 48 -6.97 4.05 1.21
CA TYR A 48 -6.45 4.24 -0.14
C TYR A 48 -5.08 4.88 -0.14
N GLY A 49 -4.23 4.42 -1.05
CA GLY A 49 -2.94 5.02 -1.35
C GLY A 49 -2.64 4.97 -2.83
N PHE A 50 -1.78 5.86 -3.28
CA PHE A 50 -1.36 5.87 -4.68
C PHE A 50 0.06 6.40 -4.84
N ASN A 51 0.66 6.07 -5.97
CA ASN A 51 1.84 6.76 -6.51
C ASN A 51 1.51 7.32 -7.90
N SER A 52 2.23 8.33 -8.32
CA SER A 52 2.02 8.99 -9.61
C SER A 52 3.22 8.91 -10.55
N ASN A 53 4.25 8.19 -10.18
CA ASN A 53 5.49 8.08 -10.93
C ASN A 53 5.98 6.63 -11.07
N GLY A 54 5.03 5.72 -11.18
CA GLY A 54 5.32 4.31 -11.44
C GLY A 54 5.76 4.08 -12.89
N ARG A 55 6.36 2.92 -13.10
CA ARG A 55 6.75 2.42 -14.41
C ARG A 55 6.43 0.95 -14.51
N TYR A 56 5.22 0.58 -14.15
CA TYR A 56 4.70 -0.80 -14.04
C TYR A 56 5.36 -1.65 -12.94
N GLY A 57 6.67 -1.52 -12.71
CA GLY A 57 7.42 -2.35 -11.77
C GLY A 57 6.94 -2.27 -10.33
N GLN A 58 6.47 -1.11 -9.85
CA GLN A 58 5.95 -0.99 -8.49
C GLN A 58 4.70 -1.84 -8.28
N GLY A 59 3.77 -1.87 -9.25
CA GLY A 59 2.58 -2.69 -9.18
C GLY A 59 2.90 -4.17 -9.06
N ALA A 60 3.84 -4.66 -9.86
CA ALA A 60 4.31 -6.04 -9.80
C ALA A 60 4.94 -6.37 -8.44
N LEU A 61 5.80 -5.50 -7.91
CA LEU A 61 6.39 -5.67 -6.58
C LEU A 61 5.33 -5.75 -5.48
N MET A 62 4.31 -4.91 -5.55
CA MET A 62 3.21 -4.94 -4.59
C MET A 62 2.42 -6.24 -4.68
N ARG A 63 1.96 -6.61 -5.87
CA ARG A 63 1.13 -7.81 -6.08
C ARG A 63 1.86 -9.11 -5.78
N GLU A 64 3.15 -9.20 -6.11
CA GLU A 64 3.90 -10.46 -6.06
C GLU A 64 4.74 -10.62 -4.79
N ARG A 65 5.09 -9.54 -4.12
CA ARG A 65 5.98 -9.59 -2.96
C ARG A 65 5.35 -9.02 -1.69
N PHE A 66 4.96 -7.75 -1.68
CA PHE A 66 4.60 -7.07 -0.44
C PHE A 66 3.19 -7.36 0.04
N ILE A 67 2.20 -7.35 -0.83
CA ILE A 67 0.82 -7.71 -0.49
C ILE A 67 0.74 -9.16 0.02
N PRO A 68 1.31 -10.16 -0.66
CA PRO A 68 1.32 -11.53 -0.14
C PRO A 68 1.98 -11.66 1.23
N ARG A 69 3.03 -10.88 1.49
CA ARG A 69 3.73 -10.90 2.77
C ARG A 69 2.87 -10.37 3.91
N VAL A 70 2.14 -9.28 3.69
CA VAL A 70 1.19 -8.75 4.66
C VAL A 70 0.02 -9.71 4.88
N MET A 71 -0.55 -10.26 3.79
CA MET A 71 -1.70 -11.16 3.88
C MET A 71 -1.37 -12.52 4.52
N ALA A 72 -0.12 -12.97 4.45
CA ALA A 72 0.35 -14.20 5.09
C ALA A 72 0.75 -14.01 6.56
N ALA A 73 0.89 -12.77 7.04
CA ALA A 73 1.26 -12.49 8.41
C ALA A 73 0.15 -12.89 9.38
N GLU A 74 0.54 -13.28 10.59
CA GLU A 74 -0.41 -13.54 11.66
C GLU A 74 -1.23 -12.28 11.93
N ARG A 75 -2.57 -12.46 12.04
CA ARG A 75 -3.51 -11.35 12.20
C ARG A 75 -3.13 -10.39 13.31
N GLY A 76 -2.84 -10.91 14.50
CA GLY A 76 -2.51 -10.10 15.67
C GLY A 76 -1.21 -9.32 15.53
N SER A 77 -0.30 -9.78 14.68
CA SER A 77 0.99 -9.10 14.47
C SER A 77 0.88 -7.78 13.70
N LEU A 78 -0.23 -7.55 13.04
CA LEU A 78 -0.50 -6.35 12.25
C LEU A 78 -1.29 -5.28 13.01
N LEU A 79 -1.73 -5.60 14.23
CA LEU A 79 -2.59 -4.74 15.03
C LEU A 79 -1.80 -3.99 16.11
N ASN A 80 -2.38 -2.90 16.59
CA ASN A 80 -1.90 -2.20 17.77
C ASN A 80 -2.02 -3.07 19.04
N ALA A 81 -1.47 -2.61 20.14
CA ALA A 81 -1.49 -3.36 21.40
C ALA A 81 -2.90 -3.65 21.95
N ALA A 82 -3.86 -2.78 21.67
CA ALA A 82 -5.26 -2.97 22.06
C ALA A 82 -6.02 -3.94 21.15
N GLY A 83 -5.51 -4.21 19.96
CA GLY A 83 -6.14 -5.09 18.97
C GLY A 83 -7.36 -4.48 18.27
N ASP A 84 -7.58 -3.17 18.43
CA ASP A 84 -8.75 -2.46 17.92
C ASP A 84 -8.46 -1.61 16.66
N ASN A 85 -7.20 -1.51 16.27
CA ASN A 85 -6.79 -0.81 15.06
C ASN A 85 -5.55 -1.47 14.43
N LEU A 86 -5.28 -1.11 13.18
CA LEU A 86 -4.02 -1.46 12.51
C LEU A 86 -2.84 -0.74 13.17
N ASP A 87 -1.68 -1.37 13.14
CA ASP A 87 -0.41 -0.73 13.49
C ASP A 87 0.42 -0.54 12.21
N PRO A 88 0.48 0.66 11.64
CA PRO A 88 1.23 0.92 10.42
C PRO A 88 2.72 0.59 10.53
N HIS A 89 3.33 0.77 11.70
CA HIS A 89 4.74 0.47 11.90
C HIS A 89 5.02 -1.03 11.85
N ARG A 90 4.14 -1.84 12.43
CA ARG A 90 4.22 -3.30 12.36
C ARG A 90 4.00 -3.82 10.95
N ILE A 91 3.05 -3.23 10.23
CA ILE A 91 2.77 -3.58 8.83
C ILE A 91 3.97 -3.20 7.95
N TRP A 92 4.55 -2.02 8.17
CA TRP A 92 5.78 -1.60 7.51
C TRP A 92 6.91 -2.62 7.74
N ALA A 93 7.16 -2.98 8.99
CA ALA A 93 8.18 -3.97 9.35
C ALA A 93 7.91 -5.34 8.68
N THR A 94 6.65 -5.75 8.59
CA THR A 94 6.25 -6.98 7.89
C THR A 94 6.61 -6.93 6.41
N MET A 95 6.38 -5.81 5.75
CA MET A 95 6.76 -5.63 4.34
C MET A 95 8.28 -5.68 4.12
N PHE A 96 9.05 -5.22 5.10
CA PHE A 96 10.52 -5.24 5.05
C PHE A 96 11.15 -6.57 5.47
N GLN A 97 10.38 -7.53 5.94
CA GLN A 97 10.92 -8.84 6.26
C GLN A 97 11.63 -9.45 5.04
N ASN A 98 12.82 -10.01 5.27
CA ASN A 98 13.61 -10.65 4.23
C ASN A 98 14.04 -9.70 3.08
N GLU A 99 14.11 -8.41 3.36
CA GLU A 99 14.66 -7.41 2.45
C GLU A 99 16.05 -6.97 2.93
N LYS A 100 16.94 -6.70 2.00
CA LYS A 100 18.24 -6.10 2.32
C LYS A 100 18.04 -4.68 2.83
N PRO A 101 18.82 -4.23 3.83
CA PRO A 101 18.72 -2.86 4.32
C PRO A 101 19.07 -1.83 3.25
N GLY A 102 18.52 -0.63 3.41
CA GLY A 102 18.76 0.50 2.53
C GLY A 102 17.98 0.45 1.23
N GLY A 103 18.29 1.37 0.37
CA GLY A 103 17.77 1.42 -0.98
C GLY A 103 16.69 2.48 -1.20
N HIS A 104 16.80 3.05 -2.39
CA HIS A 104 15.81 3.91 -3.01
C HIS A 104 15.20 3.19 -4.20
N GLY A 105 14.29 3.85 -4.91
CA GLY A 105 13.73 3.37 -6.15
C GLY A 105 12.49 2.51 -5.98
N GLU A 106 12.30 1.55 -6.87
CA GLU A 106 11.03 0.85 -7.08
C GLU A 106 10.50 0.17 -5.83
N ARG A 107 11.36 -0.51 -5.09
CA ARG A 107 10.98 -1.19 -3.84
C ARG A 107 10.41 -0.22 -2.80
N SER A 108 11.10 0.87 -2.55
CA SER A 108 10.70 1.87 -1.57
C SER A 108 9.39 2.55 -1.97
N VAL A 109 9.19 2.84 -3.24
CA VAL A 109 7.95 3.44 -3.75
C VAL A 109 6.79 2.46 -3.61
N ALA A 110 6.98 1.17 -3.92
CA ALA A 110 5.95 0.15 -3.77
C ALA A 110 5.51 0.00 -2.31
N ILE A 111 6.45 -0.13 -1.37
CA ILE A 111 6.15 -0.24 0.06
C ILE A 111 5.42 1.01 0.56
N ARG A 112 5.88 2.21 0.20
CA ARG A 112 5.24 3.48 0.62
C ARG A 112 3.82 3.63 0.09
N THR A 113 3.53 3.09 -1.07
CA THR A 113 2.18 3.16 -1.65
C THR A 113 1.19 2.34 -0.83
N ILE A 114 1.59 1.14 -0.42
CA ILE A 114 0.80 0.30 0.50
C ILE A 114 0.69 0.97 1.88
N ASP A 115 1.80 1.51 2.39
CA ASP A 115 1.86 2.18 3.68
C ASP A 115 0.88 3.36 3.77
N LYS A 116 0.79 4.18 2.73
CA LYS A 116 -0.21 5.27 2.65
C LYS A 116 -1.63 4.74 2.81
N ALA A 117 -1.97 3.64 2.14
CA ALA A 117 -3.29 3.03 2.25
C ALA A 117 -3.55 2.47 3.67
N VAL A 118 -2.52 1.94 4.31
CA VAL A 118 -2.61 1.47 5.70
C VAL A 118 -2.85 2.64 6.66
N TRP A 119 -2.11 3.74 6.53
CA TRP A 119 -2.31 4.94 7.35
C TRP A 119 -3.71 5.54 7.16
N ASP A 120 -4.20 5.60 5.93
CA ASP A 120 -5.54 6.08 5.63
C ASP A 120 -6.62 5.18 6.27
N ALA A 121 -6.47 3.86 6.18
CA ALA A 121 -7.36 2.93 6.86
C ALA A 121 -7.32 3.12 8.39
N THR A 122 -6.12 3.22 8.96
CA THR A 122 -5.91 3.41 10.39
C THR A 122 -6.60 4.68 10.91
N ALA A 123 -6.44 5.78 10.19
CA ALA A 123 -7.07 7.05 10.53
C ALA A 123 -8.61 6.96 10.46
N LYS A 124 -9.15 6.33 9.42
CA LYS A 124 -10.60 6.13 9.26
C LYS A 124 -11.19 5.22 10.33
N ILE A 125 -10.46 4.22 10.80
CA ILE A 125 -10.88 3.35 11.89
C ILE A 125 -10.91 4.12 13.20
N ALA A 126 -9.94 4.96 13.46
CA ALA A 126 -9.87 5.78 14.67
C ALA A 126 -11.00 6.84 14.75
N GLY A 127 -11.47 7.32 13.63
CA GLY A 127 -12.56 8.30 13.56
C GLY A 127 -12.09 9.72 13.29
#